data_380e438ff6da6cadd5f1fbb5cfcd02c8
#
_entry.id   380e438ff6da6cadd5f1fbb5cfcd02c8
#
_cell.length_a   1.000
_cell.length_b   1.000
_cell.length_c   1.000
_cell.angle_alpha   90.00
_cell.angle_beta   90.00
_cell.angle_gamma   90.00
#
_symmetry.space_group_name_H-M   'P 1'
#
loop_
_entity.id
_entity.type
_entity.pdbx_description
1 polymer ?
#
loop_
_entity_poly.entity_id
_entity_poly.type
_entity_poly.pdbx_seq_one_letter_code
_entity_poly.pdbx_strand_id
1 'polypeptide(L)'
;MNAHVRDALVDGHQSLIPALELPDPDDRHVLAAAIQCGADLILTFNLDDFPEHALASYGIGACHPDLFLVDQLNLDAERVCLAMRQHRASLRNPPKTVKEYLVTLEEQRLSRFSQAVRHYAAEL
;
A
#
# COMPACT_ATOMS: atom_id res chain seq x y z
N MET A 1 -2.54 7.29 5.44
CA MET A 1 -3.10 5.96 5.24
C MET A 1 -3.19 5.11 6.50
N ASN A 2 -2.26 5.22 7.38
CA ASN A 2 -2.22 4.44 8.60
C ASN A 2 -3.49 4.54 9.45
N ALA A 3 -4.14 5.70 9.48
CA ALA A 3 -5.41 5.84 10.20
C ALA A 3 -6.48 4.90 9.64
N HIS A 4 -6.41 4.62 8.34
CA HIS A 4 -7.38 3.75 7.67
C HIS A 4 -7.09 2.28 7.88
N VAL A 5 -5.88 1.91 8.26
CA VAL A 5 -5.56 0.52 8.60
C VAL A 5 -6.43 0.06 9.78
N ARG A 6 -6.56 0.93 10.79
CA ARG A 6 -7.42 0.63 11.92
C ARG A 6 -8.88 0.49 11.51
N ASP A 7 -9.28 1.30 10.54
CA ASP A 7 -10.66 1.34 10.06
C ASP A 7 -11.03 0.10 9.25
N ALA A 8 -10.06 -0.75 8.91
CA ALA A 8 -10.35 -2.04 8.30
C ALA A 8 -11.22 -2.93 9.19
N LEU A 9 -11.31 -2.59 10.47
CA LEU A 9 -12.14 -3.30 11.44
C LEU A 9 -13.52 -2.67 11.59
N VAL A 10 -13.86 -1.68 10.78
CA VAL A 10 -15.16 -1.01 10.84
C VAL A 10 -16.28 -1.97 10.52
N ASP A 11 -17.31 -1.93 11.34
CA ASP A 11 -18.52 -2.72 11.13
C ASP A 11 -19.44 -2.08 10.10
N GLY A 12 -20.30 -2.87 9.48
CA GLY A 12 -21.35 -2.37 8.61
C GLY A 12 -21.04 -2.39 7.12
N HIS A 13 -19.77 -2.59 6.73
CA HIS A 13 -19.41 -2.63 5.30
C HIS A 13 -20.03 -3.83 4.57
N GLN A 14 -20.36 -4.90 5.28
CA GLN A 14 -20.96 -6.10 4.69
C GLN A 14 -22.28 -5.80 4.00
N SER A 15 -23.02 -4.80 4.44
CA SER A 15 -24.29 -4.43 3.82
C SER A 15 -24.11 -3.85 2.43
N LEU A 16 -22.91 -3.37 2.09
CA LEU A 16 -22.60 -2.80 0.78
C LEU A 16 -22.22 -3.85 -0.26
N ILE A 17 -21.77 -5.02 0.20
CA ILE A 17 -21.15 -6.03 -0.68
C ILE A 17 -22.03 -6.42 -1.86
N PRO A 18 -23.34 -6.75 -1.67
CA PRO A 18 -24.17 -7.18 -2.78
C PRO A 18 -24.40 -6.12 -3.86
N ALA A 19 -24.21 -4.84 -3.53
CA ALA A 19 -24.43 -3.74 -4.47
C ALA A 19 -23.19 -3.39 -5.28
N LEU A 20 -22.04 -3.95 -4.94
CA LEU A 20 -20.76 -3.61 -5.57
C LEU A 20 -20.47 -4.56 -6.72
N GLU A 21 -19.88 -4.00 -7.78
CA GLU A 21 -19.49 -4.76 -8.97
C GLU A 21 -17.98 -4.63 -9.20
N LEU A 22 -17.28 -5.75 -9.15
CA LEU A 22 -15.86 -5.86 -9.42
C LEU A 22 -15.61 -7.12 -10.26
N PRO A 23 -14.49 -7.16 -11.03
CA PRO A 23 -14.13 -8.34 -11.80
C PRO A 23 -14.09 -9.62 -10.96
N ASP A 24 -13.54 -9.54 -9.74
CA ASP A 24 -13.57 -10.64 -8.79
C ASP A 24 -14.53 -10.28 -7.67
N PRO A 25 -15.67 -10.99 -7.56
CA PRO A 25 -16.63 -10.71 -6.49
C PRO A 25 -16.04 -10.82 -5.08
N ASP A 26 -14.98 -11.60 -4.88
CA ASP A 26 -14.36 -11.73 -3.57
C ASP A 26 -13.68 -10.44 -3.13
N ASP A 27 -13.29 -9.58 -4.06
CA ASP A 27 -12.68 -8.28 -3.75
C ASP A 27 -13.69 -7.23 -3.30
N ARG A 28 -14.98 -7.52 -3.38
CA ARG A 28 -16.02 -6.59 -2.94
C ARG A 28 -15.90 -6.22 -1.48
N HIS A 29 -15.36 -7.11 -0.66
CA HIS A 29 -15.11 -6.81 0.76
C HIS A 29 -14.12 -5.66 0.92
N VAL A 30 -13.07 -5.62 0.11
CA VAL A 30 -12.06 -4.57 0.15
C VAL A 30 -12.68 -3.22 -0.21
N LEU A 31 -13.44 -3.18 -1.31
CA LEU A 31 -14.08 -1.94 -1.75
C LEU A 31 -15.12 -1.49 -0.74
N ALA A 32 -15.93 -2.39 -0.21
CA ALA A 32 -16.95 -2.06 0.79
C ALA A 32 -16.32 -1.45 2.05
N ALA A 33 -15.22 -2.03 2.52
CA ALA A 33 -14.49 -1.50 3.66
C ALA A 33 -13.92 -0.11 3.37
N ALA A 34 -13.37 0.11 2.17
CA ALA A 34 -12.84 1.40 1.76
C ALA A 34 -13.93 2.48 1.74
N ILE A 35 -15.11 2.16 1.23
CA ILE A 35 -16.25 3.07 1.21
C ILE A 35 -16.67 3.40 2.65
N GLN A 36 -16.81 2.39 3.48
CA GLN A 36 -17.30 2.55 4.85
C GLN A 36 -16.37 3.41 5.70
N CYS A 37 -15.07 3.27 5.54
CA CYS A 37 -14.09 4.04 6.32
C CYS A 37 -13.71 5.37 5.66
N GLY A 38 -14.24 5.69 4.50
CA GLY A 38 -13.95 6.95 3.81
C GLY A 38 -12.57 7.01 3.20
N ALA A 39 -11.98 5.88 2.82
CA ALA A 39 -10.68 5.84 2.19
C ALA A 39 -10.73 6.47 0.80
N ASP A 40 -9.65 7.16 0.43
CA ASP A 40 -9.52 7.77 -0.89
C ASP A 40 -8.78 6.87 -1.87
N LEU A 41 -8.10 5.86 -1.37
CA LEU A 41 -7.17 5.06 -2.17
C LEU A 41 -7.14 3.61 -1.70
N ILE A 42 -7.11 2.71 -2.66
CA ILE A 42 -6.85 1.28 -2.44
C ILE A 42 -5.47 0.97 -2.99
N LEU A 43 -4.59 0.40 -2.17
CA LEU A 43 -3.29 -0.08 -2.62
C LEU A 43 -3.42 -1.55 -2.97
N THR A 44 -3.11 -1.89 -4.22
CA THR A 44 -3.22 -3.26 -4.70
C THR A 44 -2.13 -3.57 -5.71
N PHE A 45 -1.61 -4.79 -5.67
CA PHE A 45 -0.68 -5.28 -6.69
C PHE A 45 -1.39 -5.62 -7.99
N ASN A 46 -2.70 -5.77 -7.96
CA ASN A 46 -3.48 -6.14 -9.13
C ASN A 46 -4.54 -5.08 -9.42
N LEU A 47 -4.15 -4.06 -10.18
CA LEU A 47 -5.03 -2.94 -10.53
C LEU A 47 -6.21 -3.37 -11.37
N ASP A 48 -6.10 -4.48 -12.10
CA ASP A 48 -7.19 -4.98 -12.92
C ASP A 48 -8.39 -5.43 -12.08
N ASP A 49 -8.17 -5.81 -10.83
CA ASP A 49 -9.23 -6.20 -9.91
C ASP A 49 -10.05 -5.01 -9.41
N PHE A 50 -9.52 -3.79 -9.55
CA PHE A 50 -10.15 -2.56 -9.07
C PHE A 50 -10.15 -1.52 -10.19
N PRO A 51 -10.93 -1.73 -11.26
CA PRO A 51 -10.94 -0.83 -12.40
C PRO A 51 -11.54 0.52 -12.04
N GLU A 52 -11.01 1.56 -12.66
CA GLU A 52 -11.41 2.94 -12.38
C GLU A 52 -12.92 3.16 -12.47
N HIS A 53 -13.56 2.58 -13.48
CA HIS A 53 -14.99 2.74 -13.68
C HIS A 53 -15.83 2.21 -12.50
N ALA A 54 -15.31 1.20 -11.80
CA ALA A 54 -16.00 0.64 -10.64
C ALA A 54 -15.79 1.47 -9.37
N LEU A 55 -14.71 2.27 -9.31
CA LEU A 55 -14.33 3.05 -8.14
C LEU A 55 -14.74 4.52 -8.23
N ALA A 56 -14.88 5.04 -9.45
CA ALA A 56 -15.03 6.48 -9.66
C ALA A 56 -16.25 7.07 -8.95
N SER A 57 -17.37 6.34 -8.92
CA SER A 57 -18.61 6.83 -8.29
C SER A 57 -18.47 6.96 -6.77
N TYR A 58 -17.46 6.33 -6.18
CA TYR A 58 -17.22 6.40 -4.74
C TYR A 58 -16.08 7.35 -4.38
N GLY A 59 -15.49 8.00 -5.39
CA GLY A 59 -14.37 8.90 -5.15
C GLY A 59 -13.09 8.21 -4.71
N ILE A 60 -12.93 6.93 -5.07
CA ILE A 60 -11.79 6.12 -4.65
C ILE A 60 -10.90 5.84 -5.85
N GLY A 61 -9.57 5.93 -5.66
CA GLY A 61 -8.59 5.51 -6.64
C GLY A 61 -7.94 4.19 -6.24
N ALA A 62 -7.31 3.53 -7.20
CA ALA A 62 -6.47 2.37 -6.94
C ALA A 62 -5.05 2.67 -7.39
N CYS A 63 -4.07 2.20 -6.63
CA CYS A 63 -2.67 2.45 -6.92
C CYS A 63 -1.83 1.23 -6.58
N HIS A 64 -0.83 0.97 -7.39
CA HIS A 64 0.13 -0.08 -7.11
C HIS A 64 1.02 0.37 -5.93
N PRO A 65 1.27 -0.50 -4.93
CA PRO A 65 2.07 -0.13 -3.77
C PRO A 65 3.46 0.40 -4.12
N ASP A 66 4.10 -0.14 -5.15
CA ASP A 66 5.43 0.30 -5.57
C ASP A 66 5.41 1.77 -6.00
N LEU A 67 4.46 2.14 -6.84
CA LEU A 67 4.33 3.53 -7.31
C LEU A 67 3.94 4.46 -6.17
N PHE A 68 3.06 4.01 -5.29
CA PHE A 68 2.65 4.79 -4.13
C PHE A 68 3.86 5.12 -3.25
N LEU A 69 4.71 4.14 -2.98
CA LEU A 69 5.89 4.34 -2.15
C LEU A 69 6.91 5.26 -2.81
N VAL A 70 7.08 5.15 -4.13
CA VAL A 70 7.95 6.09 -4.86
C VAL A 70 7.43 7.53 -4.72
N ASP A 71 6.11 7.73 -4.84
CA ASP A 71 5.51 9.04 -4.66
C ASP A 71 5.73 9.56 -3.24
N GLN A 72 5.58 8.71 -2.22
CA GLN A 72 5.84 9.11 -0.84
C GLN A 72 7.29 9.50 -0.65
N LEU A 73 8.22 8.76 -1.23
CA LEU A 73 9.64 9.08 -1.17
C LEU A 73 9.93 10.46 -1.78
N ASN A 74 9.29 10.77 -2.91
CA ASN A 74 9.47 12.06 -3.58
C ASN A 74 8.86 13.21 -2.79
N LEU A 75 7.79 12.95 -2.03
CA LEU A 75 7.14 13.97 -1.22
C LEU A 75 7.92 14.28 0.06
N ASP A 76 8.46 13.26 0.72
CA ASP A 76 9.19 13.43 1.96
C ASP A 76 10.19 12.29 2.15
N ALA A 77 11.32 12.40 1.48
CA ALA A 77 12.37 11.39 1.52
C ALA A 77 12.89 11.15 2.93
N GLU A 78 13.03 12.21 3.72
CA GLU A 78 13.57 12.11 5.07
C GLU A 78 12.68 11.24 5.96
N ARG A 79 11.38 11.47 5.90
CA ARG A 79 10.41 10.70 6.69
C ARG A 79 10.36 9.24 6.26
N VAL A 80 10.38 8.99 4.95
CA VAL A 80 10.37 7.63 4.42
C VAL A 80 11.64 6.89 4.83
N CYS A 81 12.80 7.52 4.70
CA CYS A 81 14.07 6.91 5.10
C CYS A 81 14.12 6.62 6.60
N LEU A 82 13.59 7.52 7.42
CA LEU A 82 13.50 7.29 8.86
C LEU A 82 12.65 6.06 9.18
N ALA A 83 11.49 5.96 8.56
CA ALA A 83 10.61 4.82 8.76
C ALA A 83 11.27 3.51 8.33
N MET A 84 11.96 3.51 7.20
CA MET A 84 12.67 2.33 6.71
C MET A 84 13.82 1.93 7.64
N ARG A 85 14.58 2.90 8.12
CA ARG A 85 15.67 2.64 9.06
C ARG A 85 15.15 2.01 10.35
N GLN A 86 14.04 2.52 10.87
CA GLN A 86 13.42 1.96 12.06
C GLN A 86 12.91 0.54 11.81
N HIS A 87 12.31 0.31 10.65
CA HIS A 87 11.83 -1.01 10.28
C HIS A 87 12.99 -2.01 10.15
N ARG A 88 14.05 -1.64 9.42
CA ARG A 88 15.21 -2.52 9.28
C ARG A 88 15.85 -2.82 10.64
N ALA A 89 15.96 -1.83 11.51
CA ALA A 89 16.52 -2.00 12.84
C ALA A 89 15.69 -2.95 13.70
N SER A 90 14.39 -3.08 13.43
CA SER A 90 13.51 -3.98 14.18
C SER A 90 13.67 -5.45 13.75
N LEU A 91 14.30 -5.72 12.61
CA LEU A 91 14.50 -7.07 12.11
C LEU A 91 15.70 -7.71 12.79
N ARG A 92 15.47 -8.73 13.60
CA ARG A 92 16.50 -9.32 14.46
C ARG A 92 16.76 -10.81 14.23
N ASN A 93 15.84 -11.50 13.56
CA ASN A 93 15.91 -12.96 13.42
C ASN A 93 15.66 -13.39 11.97
N PRO A 94 16.63 -13.24 11.08
CA PRO A 94 17.95 -12.61 11.23
C PRO A 94 17.90 -11.11 10.98
N PRO A 95 18.90 -10.36 11.46
CA PRO A 95 19.02 -8.96 11.08
C PRO A 95 19.38 -8.87 9.59
N LYS A 96 18.99 -7.78 8.95
CA LYS A 96 19.29 -7.55 7.53
C LYS A 96 20.20 -6.35 7.36
N THR A 97 21.20 -6.50 6.47
CA THR A 97 21.97 -5.35 6.00
C THR A 97 21.09 -4.50 5.09
N VAL A 98 21.53 -3.28 4.80
CA VAL A 98 20.81 -2.41 3.86
C VAL A 98 20.65 -3.11 2.50
N LYS A 99 21.69 -3.75 2.01
CA LYS A 99 21.64 -4.47 0.73
C LYS A 99 20.60 -5.59 0.75
N GLU A 100 20.59 -6.40 1.79
CA GLU A 100 19.62 -7.49 1.94
C GLU A 100 18.20 -6.95 2.04
N TYR A 101 18.02 -5.85 2.74
CA TYR A 101 16.73 -5.21 2.89
C TYR A 101 16.18 -4.74 1.54
N LEU A 102 17.04 -4.13 0.71
CA LEU A 102 16.65 -3.67 -0.62
C LEU A 102 16.29 -4.84 -1.55
N VAL A 103 17.03 -5.94 -1.46
CA VAL A 103 16.71 -7.16 -2.22
C VAL A 103 15.35 -7.71 -1.81
N THR A 104 15.05 -7.70 -0.51
CA THR A 104 13.75 -8.14 -0.01
C THR A 104 12.62 -7.29 -0.60
N LEU A 105 12.81 -5.97 -0.71
CA LEU A 105 11.81 -5.10 -1.34
C LEU A 105 11.56 -5.51 -2.79
N GLU A 106 12.59 -5.84 -3.54
CA GLU A 106 12.44 -6.31 -4.92
C GLU A 106 11.66 -7.60 -4.99
N GLU A 107 11.93 -8.53 -4.07
CA GLU A 107 11.20 -9.80 -3.99
C GLU A 107 9.71 -9.60 -3.68
N GLN A 108 9.38 -8.53 -2.98
CA GLN A 108 8.01 -8.16 -2.65
C GLN A 108 7.34 -7.31 -3.73
N ARG A 109 7.90 -7.28 -4.94
CA ARG A 109 7.41 -6.52 -6.10
C ARG A 109 7.47 -5.00 -5.93
N LEU A 110 8.42 -4.53 -5.13
CA LEU A 110 8.65 -3.11 -4.91
C LEU A 110 9.96 -2.69 -5.56
N SER A 111 10.18 -3.11 -6.81
CA SER A 111 11.45 -2.90 -7.50
C SER A 111 11.76 -1.44 -7.79
N ARG A 112 10.76 -0.66 -8.17
CA ARG A 112 10.95 0.77 -8.44
C ARG A 112 11.28 1.53 -7.17
N PHE A 113 10.56 1.21 -6.10
CA PHE A 113 10.83 1.81 -4.79
C PHE A 113 12.22 1.41 -4.30
N SER A 114 12.59 0.14 -4.43
CA SER A 114 13.91 -0.34 -4.05
C SER A 114 15.01 0.43 -4.78
N GLN A 115 14.86 0.64 -6.09
CA GLN A 115 15.83 1.39 -6.88
C GLN A 115 15.89 2.86 -6.46
N ALA A 116 14.74 3.46 -6.21
CA ALA A 116 14.67 4.87 -5.81
C ALA A 116 15.35 5.11 -4.46
N VAL A 117 15.12 4.22 -3.48
CA VAL A 117 15.72 4.41 -2.15
C VAL A 117 17.21 4.05 -2.10
N ARG A 118 17.76 3.42 -3.13
CA ARG A 118 19.20 3.16 -3.18
C ARG A 118 20.02 4.44 -3.10
N HIS A 119 19.49 5.53 -3.60
CA HIS A 119 20.13 6.85 -3.49
C HIS A 119 20.28 7.31 -2.06
N TYR A 120 19.51 6.72 -1.15
CA TYR A 120 19.49 7.07 0.27
C TYR A 120 20.08 5.96 1.14
N ALA A 121 20.85 5.03 0.54
CA ALA A 121 21.30 3.85 1.26
C ALA A 121 22.06 4.17 2.56
N ALA A 122 22.81 5.28 2.58
CA ALA A 122 23.55 5.69 3.78
C ALA A 122 22.63 6.09 4.93
N GLU A 123 21.36 6.36 4.66
CA GLU A 123 20.39 6.81 5.67
C GLU A 123 19.49 5.67 6.15
N LEU A 124 19.64 4.50 5.58
CA LEU A 124 18.85 3.34 5.93
C LEU A 124 19.57 2.47 6.95
#